data_52bede1a45446d3919c39fc2f093209e
#
_entry.id   52bede1a45446d3919c39fc2f093209e
#
_cell.length_a   1.000
_cell.length_b   1.000
_cell.length_c   1.000
_cell.angle_alpha   90.00
_cell.angle_beta   90.00
_cell.angle_gamma   90.00
#
_symmetry.space_group_name_H-M   'P 1'
#
loop_
_entity.id
_entity.type
_entity.pdbx_description
1 polymer ?
#
loop_
_entity_poly.entity_id
_entity_poly.type
_entity_poly.pdbx_seq_one_letter_code
_entity_poly.pdbx_strand_id
1 'polypeptide(L)'
;MSVRETVLSVFSDVAREQNRQLAPLADDLPLLDSGIDSLCLAIIVANLEARLGSDPFSAAEDVDVPATFGEFVALYEQHVPA
;
A
#
# COMPACT_ATOMS: atom_id res chain seq x y z
N MET A 1 14.92 5.82 4.65
CA MET A 1 13.47 6.00 4.51
C MET A 1 12.74 4.81 5.09
N SER A 2 11.70 5.03 5.87
CA SER A 2 10.96 3.92 6.48
C SER A 2 10.02 3.26 5.48
N VAL A 3 9.58 2.05 5.80
CA VAL A 3 8.59 1.36 4.96
C VAL A 3 7.30 2.21 4.85
N ARG A 4 6.86 2.78 5.98
CA ARG A 4 5.67 3.64 5.97
C ARG A 4 5.83 4.82 5.03
N GLU A 5 6.97 5.49 5.05
CA GLU A 5 7.22 6.62 4.17
C GLU A 5 7.22 6.21 2.70
N THR A 6 7.79 5.05 2.39
CA THR A 6 7.78 4.52 1.03
C THR A 6 6.35 4.21 0.58
N VAL A 7 5.55 3.59 1.45
CA VAL A 7 4.15 3.30 1.15
C VAL A 7 3.37 4.58 0.90
N LEU A 8 3.54 5.57 1.77
CA LEU A 8 2.88 6.88 1.61
C LEU A 8 3.25 7.53 0.28
N SER A 9 4.53 7.50 -0.06
CA SER A 9 5.03 8.08 -1.30
C SER A 9 4.41 7.39 -2.53
N VAL A 10 4.34 6.07 -2.51
CA VAL A 10 3.77 5.31 -3.63
C VAL A 10 2.28 5.59 -3.76
N PHE A 11 1.54 5.64 -2.64
CA PHE A 11 0.13 5.99 -2.69
C PHE A 11 -0.08 7.36 -3.33
N SER A 12 0.70 8.35 -2.92
CA SER A 12 0.60 9.71 -3.47
C SER A 12 0.95 9.76 -4.95
N ASP A 13 2.01 9.07 -5.35
CA ASP A 13 2.45 9.05 -6.75
C ASP A 13 1.41 8.40 -7.65
N VAL A 14 0.87 7.25 -7.24
CA VAL A 14 -0.12 6.54 -8.05
C VAL A 14 -1.43 7.33 -8.11
N ALA A 15 -1.86 7.91 -7.01
CA ALA A 15 -3.07 8.74 -7.00
C ALA A 15 -2.94 9.90 -7.96
N ARG A 16 -1.79 10.56 -7.98
CA ARG A 16 -1.53 11.68 -8.87
C ARG A 16 -1.53 11.22 -10.33
N GLU A 17 -0.87 10.10 -10.63
CA GLU A 17 -0.81 9.56 -11.99
C GLU A 17 -2.19 9.15 -12.51
N GLN A 18 -3.03 8.62 -11.62
CA GLN A 18 -4.37 8.18 -11.97
C GLN A 18 -5.43 9.26 -11.79
N ASN A 19 -4.98 10.47 -11.45
CA ASN A 19 -5.86 11.62 -11.24
C ASN A 19 -6.90 11.36 -10.15
N ARG A 20 -6.48 10.72 -9.07
CA ARG A 20 -7.31 10.43 -7.91
C ARG A 20 -6.95 11.33 -6.74
N GLN A 21 -7.91 11.64 -5.92
CA GLN A 21 -7.70 12.44 -4.72
C GLN A 21 -7.72 11.53 -3.51
N LEU A 22 -6.61 11.51 -2.75
CA LEU A 22 -6.51 10.69 -1.56
C LEU A 22 -7.16 11.36 -0.35
N ALA A 23 -7.87 10.57 0.45
CA ALA A 23 -8.24 10.98 1.80
C ALA A 23 -6.99 11.00 2.68
N PRO A 24 -7.01 11.69 3.85
CA PRO A 24 -5.88 11.64 4.78
C PRO A 24 -5.57 10.20 5.17
N LEU A 25 -4.32 9.76 4.97
CA LEU A 25 -3.92 8.36 5.17
C LEU A 25 -3.59 8.13 6.63
N ALA A 26 -4.60 7.77 7.41
CA ALA A 26 -4.46 7.39 8.81
C ALA A 26 -4.50 5.88 8.95
N ASP A 27 -3.97 5.35 10.06
CA ASP A 27 -3.88 3.90 10.25
C ASP A 27 -5.25 3.22 10.27
N ASP A 28 -6.28 3.91 10.76
CA ASP A 28 -7.63 3.36 10.85
C ASP A 28 -8.48 3.65 9.61
N LEU A 29 -7.92 4.31 8.59
CA LEU A 29 -8.65 4.59 7.37
C LEU A 29 -8.88 3.31 6.57
N PRO A 30 -10.14 2.94 6.28
CA PRO A 30 -10.39 1.81 5.38
C PRO A 30 -9.80 2.08 4.00
N LEU A 31 -9.15 1.09 3.41
CA LEU A 31 -8.54 1.25 2.09
C LEU A 31 -9.58 1.66 1.04
N LEU A 32 -10.81 1.17 1.15
CA LEU A 32 -11.87 1.51 0.21
C LEU A 32 -12.29 2.97 0.31
N ASP A 33 -12.02 3.63 1.45
CA ASP A 33 -12.34 5.03 1.67
C ASP A 33 -11.16 5.96 1.39
N SER A 34 -10.02 5.42 0.97
CA SER A 34 -8.81 6.22 0.73
C SER A 34 -8.85 7.01 -0.58
N GLY A 35 -9.79 6.67 -1.47
CA GLY A 35 -9.88 7.31 -2.79
C GLY A 35 -9.25 6.52 -3.91
N ILE A 36 -8.68 5.36 -3.61
CA ILE A 36 -8.11 4.46 -4.62
C ILE A 36 -9.08 3.31 -4.90
N ASP A 37 -9.06 2.81 -6.14
CA ASP A 37 -9.83 1.62 -6.52
C ASP A 37 -8.90 0.40 -6.60
N SER A 38 -9.45 -0.74 -7.02
CA SER A 38 -8.68 -1.99 -7.10
C SER A 38 -7.56 -1.91 -8.13
N LEU A 39 -7.75 -1.17 -9.22
CA LEU A 39 -6.70 -0.98 -10.22
C LEU A 39 -5.54 -0.17 -9.63
N CYS A 40 -5.86 0.93 -8.93
CA CYS A 40 -4.83 1.75 -8.29
C CYS A 40 -4.07 0.94 -7.23
N LEU A 41 -4.78 0.11 -6.46
CA LEU A 41 -4.14 -0.73 -5.46
C LEU A 41 -3.18 -1.73 -6.11
N ALA A 42 -3.56 -2.33 -7.23
CA ALA A 42 -2.67 -3.24 -7.96
C ALA A 42 -1.41 -2.54 -8.43
N ILE A 43 -1.53 -1.31 -8.92
CA ILE A 43 -0.39 -0.50 -9.34
C ILE A 43 0.50 -0.18 -8.14
N ILE A 44 -0.10 0.17 -7.01
CA ILE A 44 0.64 0.45 -5.77
C ILE A 44 1.44 -0.77 -5.33
N VAL A 45 0.82 -1.94 -5.33
CA VAL A 45 1.51 -3.19 -4.94
C VAL A 45 2.70 -3.46 -5.86
N ALA A 46 2.54 -3.29 -7.17
CA ALA A 46 3.62 -3.48 -8.14
C ALA A 46 4.77 -2.50 -7.90
N ASN A 47 4.45 -1.23 -7.62
CA ASN A 47 5.48 -0.22 -7.33
C ASN A 47 6.20 -0.51 -6.03
N LEU A 48 5.48 -0.98 -5.01
CA LEU A 48 6.09 -1.32 -3.73
C LEU A 48 7.02 -2.53 -3.86
N GLU A 49 6.65 -3.51 -4.67
CA GLU A 49 7.54 -4.63 -4.97
C GLU A 49 8.85 -4.14 -5.57
N ALA A 50 8.78 -3.22 -6.52
CA ALA A 50 9.97 -2.68 -7.16
C ALA A 50 10.84 -1.89 -6.19
N ARG A 51 10.24 -1.15 -5.27
CA ARG A 51 10.98 -0.28 -4.35
C ARG A 51 11.49 -1.02 -3.11
N LEU A 52 10.68 -1.93 -2.58
CA LEU A 52 11.00 -2.63 -1.32
C LEU A 52 11.55 -4.03 -1.56
N GLY A 53 11.42 -4.56 -2.78
CA GLY A 53 11.88 -5.90 -3.10
C GLY A 53 11.03 -6.99 -2.47
N SER A 54 9.82 -6.68 -2.07
CA SER A 54 8.94 -7.63 -1.37
C SER A 54 7.51 -7.49 -1.85
N ASP A 55 6.86 -8.64 -2.04
CA ASP A 55 5.44 -8.70 -2.36
C ASP A 55 4.77 -9.70 -1.39
N PRO A 56 4.26 -9.21 -0.25
CA PRO A 56 3.65 -10.11 0.73
C PRO A 56 2.42 -10.84 0.21
N PHE A 57 1.77 -10.32 -0.82
CA PHE A 57 0.59 -10.97 -1.40
C PHE A 57 0.96 -12.17 -2.28
N SER A 58 2.13 -12.17 -2.88
CA SER A 58 2.62 -13.31 -3.66
C SER A 58 3.31 -14.35 -2.79
N ALA A 59 3.92 -13.92 -1.68
CA ALA A 59 4.74 -14.79 -0.84
C ALA A 59 3.91 -15.68 0.07
N ALA A 60 2.67 -15.31 0.38
CA ALA A 60 1.81 -16.05 1.29
C ALA A 60 0.47 -16.35 0.64
N GLU A 61 0.10 -17.64 0.61
CA GLU A 61 -1.14 -18.08 -0.03
C GLU A 61 -2.39 -17.64 0.75
N ASP A 62 -2.23 -17.39 2.05
CA ASP A 62 -3.34 -17.12 2.96
C ASP A 62 -3.35 -15.69 3.48
N VAL A 63 -2.78 -14.73 2.74
CA VAL A 63 -2.80 -13.33 3.17
C VAL A 63 -4.17 -12.73 2.88
N ASP A 64 -4.86 -12.31 3.92
CA ASP A 64 -6.11 -11.58 3.78
C ASP A 64 -5.84 -10.17 3.25
N VAL A 65 -6.75 -9.65 2.44
CA VAL A 65 -6.65 -8.26 1.99
C VAL A 65 -6.78 -7.35 3.21
N PRO A 66 -5.81 -6.45 3.44
CA PRO A 66 -5.90 -5.54 4.57
C PRO A 66 -7.14 -4.67 4.47
N ALA A 67 -7.82 -4.47 5.59
CA ALA A 67 -9.02 -3.64 5.63
C ALA A 67 -8.66 -2.15 5.74
N THR A 68 -7.58 -1.82 6.45
CA THR A 68 -7.18 -0.44 6.71
C THR A 68 -5.79 -0.15 6.18
N PHE A 69 -5.50 1.15 6.04
CA PHE A 69 -4.18 1.59 5.63
C PHE A 69 -3.08 1.12 6.59
N GLY A 70 -3.36 1.19 7.90
CA GLY A 70 -2.40 0.73 8.91
C GLY A 70 -2.09 -0.75 8.78
N GLU A 71 -3.09 -1.57 8.52
CA GLU A 71 -2.89 -3.00 8.29
C GLU A 71 -2.06 -3.25 7.03
N PHE A 72 -2.30 -2.47 5.99
CA PHE A 72 -1.53 -2.56 4.75
C PHE A 72 -0.06 -2.25 5.00
N VAL A 73 0.24 -1.16 5.71
CA VAL A 73 1.62 -0.79 6.05
C VAL A 73 2.26 -1.87 6.92
N ALA A 74 1.54 -2.36 7.93
CA ALA A 74 2.05 -3.40 8.84
C ALA A 74 2.43 -4.67 8.09
N LEU A 75 1.64 -5.05 7.09
CA LEU A 75 1.93 -6.23 6.29
C LEU A 75 3.28 -6.09 5.58
N TYR A 76 3.57 -4.92 5.02
CA TYR A 76 4.85 -4.67 4.38
C TYR A 76 5.99 -4.59 5.38
N GLU A 77 5.75 -3.98 6.54
CA GLU A 77 6.76 -3.89 7.59
C GLU A 77 7.20 -5.27 8.10
N GLN A 78 6.29 -6.24 8.08
CA GLN A 78 6.60 -7.61 8.50
C GLN A 78 7.43 -8.38 7.47
N HIS A 79 7.35 -8.01 6.21
CA HIS A 79 7.99 -8.74 5.11
C HIS A 79 9.25 -8.06 4.56
N VAL A 80 9.52 -6.83 4.96
CA VAL A 80 10.70 -6.11 4.52
C VAL A 80 11.72 -6.09 5.67
N PRO A 81 12.95 -6.55 5.46
CA PRO A 81 14.00 -6.47 6.50
C PRO A 81 14.23 -5.02 6.90
N ALA A 82 14.36 -4.81 8.18
CA ALA A 82 14.61 -3.46 8.72
C ALA A 82 16.01 -2.98 8.34
#